data_8b126f6bc4fd1a422f23bace1a57ad66
#
_entry.id   8b126f6bc4fd1a422f23bace1a57ad66
#
_cell.length_a   1.000
_cell.length_b   1.000
_cell.length_c   1.000
_cell.angle_alpha   90.00
_cell.angle_beta   90.00
_cell.angle_gamma   90.00
#
_symmetry.space_group_name_H-M   'P 1'
#
loop_
_entity.id
_entity.type
_entity.pdbx_description
1 polymer ?
#
loop_
_entity_poly.entity_id
_entity_poly.type
_entity_poly.pdbx_seq_one_letter_code
_entity_poly.pdbx_strand_id
1 'polypeptide(L)'
;VHRHPHTAETYLLLRGRIRVMFYNEAKEETESTVLDPLTGDYGVHIPAGLWHTLEVLESGSVLFEVKDGPYTPLGEDDLLI
;
A
#
# COMPACT_ATOMS: atom_id res chain seq x y z
N VAL A 1 -0.12 -1.75 9.57
CA VAL A 1 -1.30 -1.30 8.83
C VAL A 1 -1.51 0.19 9.08
N HIS A 2 -1.67 0.95 8.05
CA HIS A 2 -1.84 2.40 8.13
C HIS A 2 -2.76 2.91 7.02
N ARG A 3 -3.13 4.17 7.12
CA ARG A 3 -3.85 4.89 6.07
C ARG A 3 -3.35 6.33 5.99
N HIS A 4 -3.55 6.95 4.84
CA HIS A 4 -3.35 8.39 4.67
C HIS A 4 -4.74 9.01 4.47
N PRO A 5 -5.27 9.78 5.44
CA PRO A 5 -6.68 10.21 5.40
C PRO A 5 -7.00 11.21 4.30
N HIS A 6 -6.01 11.94 3.81
CA HIS A 6 -6.22 13.03 2.85
C HIS A 6 -5.50 12.85 1.52
N THR A 7 -4.74 11.77 1.36
CA THR A 7 -3.97 11.55 0.12
C THR A 7 -4.14 10.12 -0.35
N ALA A 8 -4.30 9.95 -1.65
CA ALA A 8 -4.20 8.65 -2.29
C ALA A 8 -2.74 8.35 -2.62
N GLU A 9 -2.41 7.07 -2.76
CA GLU A 9 -1.08 6.63 -3.12
C GLU A 9 -1.14 5.70 -4.31
N THR A 10 -0.10 5.72 -5.13
CA THR A 10 0.11 4.73 -6.18
C THR A 10 1.45 4.07 -5.92
N TYR A 11 1.46 2.74 -5.82
CA TYR A 11 2.67 1.96 -5.71
C TYR A 11 3.01 1.36 -7.07
N LEU A 12 4.27 1.54 -7.49
CA LEU A 12 4.80 0.91 -8.69
C LEU A 12 6.00 0.06 -8.28
N LEU A 13 5.88 -1.24 -8.48
CA LEU A 13 6.98 -2.15 -8.17
C LEU A 13 7.91 -2.23 -9.37
N LEU A 14 9.14 -1.80 -9.19
CA LEU A 14 10.15 -1.77 -10.25
C LEU A 14 10.93 -3.08 -10.34
N ARG A 15 11.06 -3.78 -9.21
CA ARG A 15 11.82 -5.02 -9.11
C ARG A 15 11.36 -5.81 -7.90
N GLY A 16 11.33 -7.13 -8.03
CA GLY A 16 11.00 -8.01 -6.94
C GLY A 16 9.54 -8.42 -6.91
N ARG A 17 9.03 -8.68 -5.72
CA ARG A 17 7.64 -9.10 -5.51
C ARG A 17 7.18 -8.66 -4.14
N ILE A 18 6.01 -8.03 -4.08
CA ILE A 18 5.38 -7.62 -2.83
C ILE A 18 3.90 -7.99 -2.85
N ARG A 19 3.33 -8.15 -1.66
CA ARG A 19 1.90 -8.30 -1.48
C ARG A 19 1.36 -7.07 -0.75
N VAL A 20 0.31 -6.46 -1.29
CA VAL A 20 -0.38 -5.33 -0.69
C VAL A 20 -1.72 -5.85 -0.16
N MET A 21 -1.99 -5.60 1.12
CA MET A 21 -3.18 -6.08 1.82
C MET A 21 -4.00 -4.89 2.28
N PHE A 22 -5.33 -5.00 2.14
CA PHE A 22 -6.28 -3.97 2.53
C PHE A 22 -7.16 -4.47 3.67
N TYR A 23 -7.56 -3.54 4.54
CA TYR A 23 -8.31 -3.86 5.75
C TYR A 23 -9.51 -2.94 5.91
N ASN A 24 -10.53 -3.43 6.60
CA ASN A 24 -11.68 -2.61 7.03
C ASN A 24 -11.41 -2.03 8.43
N GLU A 25 -12.38 -1.27 8.96
CA GLU A 25 -12.28 -0.66 10.29
C GLU A 25 -12.22 -1.70 11.43
N ALA A 26 -12.70 -2.92 11.19
CA ALA A 26 -12.65 -4.01 12.15
C ALA A 26 -11.31 -4.77 12.11
N LYS A 27 -10.31 -4.28 11.37
CA LYS A 27 -8.99 -4.90 11.20
C LYS A 27 -9.04 -6.22 10.45
N GLU A 28 -10.08 -6.44 9.65
CA GLU A 28 -10.22 -7.64 8.84
C GLU A 28 -9.64 -7.39 7.45
N GLU A 29 -8.83 -8.31 6.96
CA GLU A 29 -8.32 -8.25 5.60
C GLU A 29 -9.50 -8.45 4.63
N THR A 30 -9.70 -7.46 3.76
CA THR A 30 -10.81 -7.49 2.79
C THR A 30 -10.35 -7.92 1.41
N GLU A 31 -9.11 -7.59 1.06
CA GLU A 31 -8.57 -7.84 -0.27
C GLU A 31 -7.05 -7.83 -0.19
N SER A 32 -6.40 -8.56 -1.10
CA SER A 32 -4.96 -8.47 -1.28
C SER A 32 -4.59 -8.63 -2.74
N THR A 33 -3.45 -8.07 -3.12
CA THR A 33 -2.92 -8.22 -4.47
C THR A 33 -1.41 -8.42 -4.40
N VAL A 34 -0.87 -9.24 -5.29
CA VAL A 34 0.58 -9.44 -5.42
C VAL A 34 1.07 -8.64 -6.61
N LEU A 35 2.04 -7.77 -6.37
CA LEU A 35 2.72 -7.03 -7.42
C LEU A 35 3.97 -7.79 -7.83
N ASP A 36 4.09 -8.07 -9.13
CA ASP A 36 5.21 -8.76 -9.71
C ASP A 36 5.38 -8.27 -11.16
N PRO A 37 6.47 -7.52 -11.46
CA PRO A 37 6.67 -6.99 -12.81
C PRO A 37 6.76 -8.06 -13.89
N LEU A 38 7.15 -9.28 -13.53
CA LEU A 38 7.27 -10.38 -14.49
C LEU A 38 5.91 -10.91 -14.95
N THR A 39 4.86 -10.72 -14.15
CA THR A 39 3.49 -11.13 -14.51
C THR A 39 2.68 -9.98 -15.09
N GLY A 40 3.22 -8.77 -15.10
CA GLY A 40 2.52 -7.58 -15.60
C GLY A 40 1.74 -6.82 -14.55
N ASP A 41 1.57 -7.36 -13.36
CA ASP A 41 0.87 -6.69 -12.24
C ASP A 41 1.89 -5.93 -11.39
N TYR A 42 2.29 -4.76 -11.83
CA TYR A 42 3.36 -4.01 -11.19
C TYR A 42 2.90 -2.72 -10.48
N GLY A 43 1.61 -2.40 -10.51
CA GLY A 43 1.10 -1.18 -9.89
C GLY A 43 -0.21 -1.37 -9.16
N VAL A 44 -0.42 -0.58 -8.11
CA VAL A 44 -1.68 -0.54 -7.37
C VAL A 44 -1.95 0.88 -6.90
N HIS A 45 -3.22 1.29 -7.00
CA HIS A 45 -3.69 2.58 -6.50
C HIS A 45 -4.39 2.38 -5.16
N ILE A 46 -4.01 3.16 -4.16
CA ILE A 46 -4.57 3.10 -2.81
C ILE A 46 -5.33 4.40 -2.55
N PRO A 47 -6.67 4.36 -2.55
CA PRO A 47 -7.47 5.56 -2.26
C PRO A 47 -7.18 6.14 -0.89
N ALA A 48 -7.41 7.45 -0.74
CA ALA A 48 -7.28 8.12 0.55
C ALA A 48 -8.20 7.44 1.59
N GLY A 49 -7.68 7.28 2.80
CA GLY A 49 -8.43 6.71 3.92
C GLY A 49 -8.52 5.19 3.96
N LEU A 50 -7.99 4.49 2.96
CA LEU A 50 -8.03 3.02 2.95
C LEU A 50 -6.90 2.44 3.80
N TRP A 51 -7.27 1.61 4.78
CA TRP A 51 -6.30 0.89 5.60
C TRP A 51 -5.55 -0.14 4.76
N HIS A 52 -4.22 -0.15 4.87
CA HIS A 52 -3.39 -1.05 4.08
C HIS A 52 -2.06 -1.34 4.75
N THR A 53 -1.41 -2.40 4.28
CA THR A 53 -0.01 -2.70 4.58
C THR A 53 0.60 -3.44 3.40
N LEU A 54 1.90 -3.66 3.45
CA LEU A 54 2.59 -4.44 2.43
C LEU A 54 3.53 -5.44 3.07
N GLU A 55 3.79 -6.53 2.35
CA GLU A 55 4.72 -7.58 2.74
C GLU A 55 5.71 -7.79 1.58
N VAL A 56 6.99 -7.73 1.89
CA VAL A 56 8.03 -8.00 0.88
C VAL A 56 8.17 -9.51 0.74
N LEU A 57 7.85 -10.03 -0.45
CA LEU A 57 7.91 -11.46 -0.73
C LEU A 57 9.26 -11.90 -1.30
N GLU A 58 10.02 -10.95 -1.85
CA GLU A 58 11.32 -11.21 -2.45
C GLU A 58 12.31 -10.15 -2.02
N SER A 59 13.48 -10.55 -1.50
CA SER A 59 14.50 -9.61 -1.07
C SER A 59 15.04 -8.83 -2.28
N GLY A 60 15.43 -7.58 -2.03
CA GLY A 60 15.89 -6.70 -3.10
C GLY A 60 14.76 -6.04 -3.90
N SER A 61 13.52 -6.14 -3.42
CA SER A 61 12.40 -5.45 -4.05
C SER A 61 12.58 -3.93 -3.99
N VAL A 62 12.24 -3.27 -5.10
CA VAL A 62 12.32 -1.81 -5.22
C VAL A 62 10.94 -1.29 -5.55
N LEU A 63 10.41 -0.48 -4.63
CA LEU A 63 9.08 0.09 -4.72
C LEU A 63 9.16 1.61 -4.91
N PHE A 64 8.38 2.13 -5.84
CA PHE A 64 8.23 3.55 -6.07
C PHE A 64 6.83 3.98 -5.65
N GLU A 65 6.74 4.97 -4.77
CA GLU A 65 5.48 5.51 -4.28
C GLU A 65 5.23 6.90 -4.84
N VAL A 66 4.00 7.14 -5.31
CA VAL A 66 3.54 8.46 -5.73
C VAL A 66 2.33 8.81 -4.88
N LYS A 67 2.37 9.97 -4.24
CA LYS A 67 1.26 10.50 -3.44
C LYS A 67 0.67 11.72 -4.14
N ASP A 68 -0.65 11.83 -4.11
CA ASP A 68 -1.31 13.04 -4.56
C ASP A 68 -1.56 13.97 -3.37
N GLY A 69 -1.14 15.21 -3.49
CA GLY A 69 -1.32 16.21 -2.46
C GLY A 69 -0.13 16.36 -1.51
N PRO A 70 -0.20 17.34 -0.59
CA PRO A 70 0.89 17.64 0.32
C PRO A 70 1.06 16.54 1.39
N TYR A 71 2.29 16.39 1.88
CA TYR A 71 2.58 15.48 2.98
C TYR A 71 1.83 15.90 4.24
N THR A 72 1.16 14.93 4.87
CA THR A 72 0.50 15.10 6.15
C THR A 72 0.99 14.00 7.09
N PRO A 73 1.56 14.34 8.26
CA PRO A 73 1.98 13.32 9.22
C PRO A 73 0.80 12.45 9.65
N LEU A 74 1.06 11.15 9.85
CA LEU A 74 0.05 10.23 10.36
C LEU A 74 -0.22 10.51 11.84
N GLY A 75 -1.50 10.60 12.21
CA GLY A 75 -1.92 10.65 13.59
C GLY A 75 -2.19 9.25 14.13
N GLU A 76 -2.50 9.16 15.43
CA GLU A 76 -2.80 7.88 16.07
C GLU A 76 -4.00 7.17 15.42
N ASP A 77 -4.98 7.94 14.96
CA ASP A 77 -6.18 7.41 14.31
C ASP A 77 -5.91 6.77 12.95
N ASP A 78 -4.72 7.01 12.38
CA ASP A 78 -4.33 6.53 11.05
C ASP A 78 -3.49 5.26 11.13
N LEU A 79 -3.35 4.68 12.30
CA LEU A 79 -2.60 3.46 12.54
C LEU A 79 -3.52 2.39 13.16
N LEU A 80 -3.48 1.19 12.59
CA LEU A 80 -4.11 0.01 13.16
C LEU A 80 -3.00 -0.91 13.67
N ILE A 81 -3.02 -1.17 14.95
CA ILE A 81 -2.04 -2.03 15.58
C ILE A 81 -2.68 -3.35 15.98
#